data_e379f1c47695a9f1ebeba924c50683e5
#
_entry.id   e379f1c47695a9f1ebeba924c50683e5
#
_cell.length_a   1.000
_cell.length_b   1.000
_cell.length_c   1.000
_cell.angle_alpha   90.00
_cell.angle_beta   90.00
_cell.angle_gamma   90.00
#
_symmetry.space_group_name_H-M   'P 1'
#
loop_
_entity.id
_entity.type
_entity.pdbx_description
1 polymer ?
#
loop_
_entity_poly.entity_id
_entity_poly.type
_entity_poly.pdbx_seq_one_letter_code
_entity_poly.pdbx_strand_id
1 'polypeptide(L)'
;MHQQQLTDEHKLKLWAYARSSSSRPSVLIQQMQGLLADAERNHWTVVGTSQDMSTGRTLARMGLREAQSAVRQGLANGILIEDVGRLSHEYSTALRVLEFLQDHSAVLICTQTDARYELYIKGLSQPLQQRAMSKGGIVPWRER
;
A
#
# COMPACT_ATOMS: atom_id res chain seq x y z
N MET A 1 -10.76 -25.33 -13.07
CA MET A 1 -9.79 -25.85 -12.12
C MET A 1 -8.68 -24.87 -11.87
N HIS A 2 -7.92 -24.58 -12.91
CA HIS A 2 -6.85 -23.62 -12.79
C HIS A 2 -7.34 -22.25 -12.36
N GLN A 3 -8.49 -21.86 -12.88
CA GLN A 3 -9.03 -20.55 -12.54
C GLN A 3 -9.30 -20.43 -11.06
N GLN A 4 -9.80 -21.49 -10.45
CA GLN A 4 -10.10 -21.47 -9.05
C GLN A 4 -8.85 -21.36 -8.21
N GLN A 5 -7.81 -22.10 -8.58
CA GLN A 5 -6.53 -21.99 -7.88
C GLN A 5 -5.92 -20.62 -8.06
N LEU A 6 -5.96 -20.10 -9.29
CA LEU A 6 -5.44 -18.76 -9.55
C LEU A 6 -6.20 -17.71 -8.73
N THR A 7 -7.52 -17.88 -8.61
CA THR A 7 -8.33 -16.97 -7.85
C THR A 7 -7.90 -16.94 -6.40
N ASP A 8 -7.65 -18.11 -5.82
CA ASP A 8 -7.24 -18.19 -4.42
C ASP A 8 -5.83 -17.68 -4.22
N GLU A 9 -4.90 -18.06 -5.11
CA GLU A 9 -3.51 -17.66 -4.96
C GLU A 9 -3.28 -16.19 -5.27
N HIS A 10 -4.05 -15.66 -6.22
CA HIS A 10 -3.84 -14.30 -6.69
C HIS A 10 -4.90 -13.34 -6.17
N LYS A 11 -5.76 -13.82 -5.31
CA LYS A 11 -6.76 -12.96 -4.69
C LYS A 11 -6.06 -11.94 -3.82
N LEU A 12 -6.46 -10.68 -3.98
CA LEU A 12 -5.89 -9.62 -3.18
C LEU A 12 -6.40 -9.70 -1.75
N LYS A 13 -5.48 -9.73 -0.83
CA LYS A 13 -5.75 -9.65 0.61
C LYS A 13 -5.01 -8.43 1.09
N LEU A 14 -5.73 -7.33 1.23
CA LEU A 14 -5.12 -6.04 1.45
C LEU A 14 -5.17 -5.62 2.92
N TRP A 15 -4.11 -4.99 3.33
CA TRP A 15 -4.06 -4.29 4.61
C TRP A 15 -4.19 -2.81 4.30
N ALA A 16 -5.23 -2.17 4.83
CA ALA A 16 -5.47 -0.76 4.57
C ALA A 16 -4.70 0.08 5.59
N TYR A 17 -3.92 1.02 5.09
CA TYR A 17 -3.08 1.85 5.94
C TYR A 17 -3.35 3.33 5.66
N ALA A 18 -3.59 4.09 6.71
CA ALA A 18 -3.80 5.53 6.64
C ALA A 18 -2.77 6.25 7.49
N ARG A 19 -2.32 7.41 7.03
CA ARG A 19 -1.40 8.25 7.78
C ARG A 19 -1.77 9.71 7.58
N SER A 20 -1.68 10.48 8.65
CA SER A 20 -1.90 11.91 8.59
C SER A 20 -0.95 12.61 9.55
N SER A 21 -0.47 13.79 9.15
CA SER A 21 0.29 14.66 10.05
C SER A 21 -0.63 15.57 10.85
N SER A 22 -1.91 15.58 10.51
CA SER A 22 -2.90 16.40 11.22
C SER A 22 -3.18 15.80 12.59
N SER A 23 -3.39 16.67 13.57
CA SER A 23 -3.77 16.24 14.92
C SER A 23 -5.26 15.95 15.03
N ARG A 24 -6.01 16.15 13.94
CA ARG A 24 -7.46 15.92 13.96
C ARG A 24 -7.77 14.48 13.59
N PRO A 25 -8.40 13.72 14.50
CA PRO A 25 -8.73 12.32 14.21
C PRO A 25 -9.66 12.15 13.02
N SER A 26 -10.51 13.14 12.74
CA SER A 26 -11.45 13.05 11.63
C SER A 26 -10.76 12.86 10.29
N VAL A 27 -9.55 13.38 10.13
CA VAL A 27 -8.79 13.23 8.88
C VAL A 27 -8.47 11.76 8.62
N LEU A 28 -8.00 11.06 9.64
CA LEU A 28 -7.70 9.64 9.51
C LEU A 28 -8.96 8.80 9.31
N ILE A 29 -10.02 9.16 10.03
CA ILE A 29 -11.29 8.44 9.90
C ILE A 29 -11.81 8.53 8.47
N GLN A 30 -11.81 9.73 7.90
CA GLN A 30 -12.28 9.94 6.54
C GLN A 30 -11.39 9.21 5.53
N GLN A 31 -10.09 9.25 5.74
CA GLN A 31 -9.16 8.56 4.85
C GLN A 31 -9.41 7.06 4.86
N MET A 32 -9.53 6.48 6.05
CA MET A 32 -9.77 5.05 6.16
C MET A 32 -11.13 4.66 5.56
N GLN A 33 -12.17 5.45 5.81
CA GLN A 33 -13.47 5.19 5.23
C GLN A 33 -13.40 5.18 3.70
N GLY A 34 -12.65 6.11 3.13
CA GLY A 34 -12.45 6.14 1.68
C GLY A 34 -11.76 4.90 1.15
N LEU A 35 -10.72 4.44 1.87
CA LEU A 35 -10.02 3.24 1.47
C LEU A 35 -10.92 2.00 1.50
N LEU A 36 -11.70 1.87 2.57
CA LEU A 36 -12.58 0.73 2.70
C LEU A 36 -13.72 0.77 1.68
N ALA A 37 -14.22 1.96 1.36
CA ALA A 37 -15.24 2.11 0.32
C ALA A 37 -14.71 1.72 -1.04
N ASP A 38 -13.47 2.13 -1.35
CA ASP A 38 -12.84 1.76 -2.62
C ASP A 38 -12.63 0.26 -2.70
N ALA A 39 -12.23 -0.35 -1.60
CA ALA A 39 -12.04 -1.80 -1.55
C ALA A 39 -13.36 -2.53 -1.83
N GLU A 40 -14.44 -2.04 -1.25
CA GLU A 40 -15.74 -2.65 -1.45
C GLU A 40 -16.19 -2.54 -2.90
N ARG A 41 -16.03 -1.35 -3.50
CA ARG A 41 -16.41 -1.16 -4.90
C ARG A 41 -15.63 -2.06 -5.85
N ASN A 42 -14.39 -2.35 -5.51
CA ASN A 42 -13.52 -3.16 -6.36
C ASN A 42 -13.49 -4.62 -5.95
N HIS A 43 -14.27 -4.99 -4.96
CA HIS A 43 -14.36 -6.37 -4.47
C HIS A 43 -13.01 -6.88 -3.96
N TRP A 44 -12.21 -5.99 -3.38
CA TRP A 44 -10.95 -6.37 -2.72
C TRP A 44 -11.24 -6.79 -1.29
N THR A 45 -10.56 -7.81 -0.84
CA THR A 45 -10.67 -8.27 0.54
C THR A 45 -9.70 -7.48 1.40
N VAL A 46 -10.21 -6.83 2.46
CA VAL A 46 -9.37 -6.14 3.43
C VAL A 46 -9.26 -7.04 4.66
N VAL A 47 -8.04 -7.45 4.97
CA VAL A 47 -7.79 -8.38 6.07
C VAL A 47 -7.41 -7.68 7.37
N GLY A 48 -7.15 -6.38 7.31
CA GLY A 48 -6.83 -5.61 8.51
C GLY A 48 -6.60 -4.16 8.17
N THR A 49 -6.56 -3.33 9.19
CA THR A 49 -6.34 -1.90 9.03
C THR A 49 -5.40 -1.40 10.12
N SER A 50 -4.66 -0.35 9.81
CA SER A 50 -3.87 0.35 10.81
C SER A 50 -3.69 1.79 10.36
N GLN A 51 -3.25 2.62 11.30
CA GLN A 51 -3.09 4.02 11.00
C GLN A 51 -2.03 4.65 11.89
N ASP A 52 -1.45 5.73 11.39
CA ASP A 52 -0.49 6.52 12.14
C ASP A 52 -0.86 7.98 12.04
N MET A 53 -0.76 8.65 13.18
CA MET A 53 -0.87 10.10 13.24
C MET A 53 0.52 10.61 13.55
N SER A 54 1.29 10.93 12.51
CA SER A 54 2.67 11.31 12.68
C SER A 54 3.10 12.27 11.58
N THR A 55 4.14 13.04 11.88
CA THR A 55 4.64 14.03 10.93
C THR A 55 5.39 13.43 9.75
N GLY A 56 5.61 12.14 9.75
CA GLY A 56 6.42 11.51 8.71
C GLY A 56 7.90 11.48 9.04
N ARG A 57 8.31 12.24 10.07
CA ARG A 57 9.68 12.21 10.56
C ARG A 57 9.84 11.24 11.70
N THR A 58 8.73 10.87 12.31
CA THR A 58 8.75 9.97 13.45
C THR A 58 9.06 8.56 12.97
N LEU A 59 10.09 7.97 13.53
CA LEU A 59 10.47 6.60 13.17
C LEU A 59 9.53 5.56 13.77
N ALA A 60 8.85 5.89 14.85
CA ALA A 60 7.95 4.97 15.53
C ALA A 60 6.57 5.02 14.86
N ARG A 61 6.46 4.37 13.70
CA ARG A 61 5.19 4.31 12.96
C ARG A 61 4.60 2.92 13.13
N MET A 62 3.91 2.75 14.25
CA MET A 62 3.37 1.45 14.64
C MET A 62 2.40 0.89 13.61
N GLY A 63 1.56 1.75 13.03
CA GLY A 63 0.60 1.31 12.04
C GLY A 63 1.26 0.78 10.78
N LEU A 64 2.32 1.44 10.32
CA LEU A 64 3.05 0.95 9.15
C LEU A 64 3.75 -0.37 9.47
N ARG A 65 4.28 -0.49 10.68
CA ARG A 65 4.91 -1.73 11.11
C ARG A 65 3.92 -2.89 11.15
N GLU A 66 2.70 -2.60 11.58
CA GLU A 66 1.65 -3.62 11.57
C GLU A 66 1.34 -4.07 10.15
N ALA A 67 1.25 -3.13 9.23
CA ALA A 67 1.01 -3.45 7.83
C ALA A 67 2.13 -4.32 7.26
N GLN A 68 3.38 -3.94 7.53
CA GLN A 68 4.52 -4.70 7.06
C GLN A 68 4.58 -6.09 7.70
N SER A 69 4.23 -6.18 8.98
CA SER A 69 4.19 -7.47 9.67
C SER A 69 3.15 -8.39 9.05
N ALA A 70 1.99 -7.85 8.69
CA ALA A 70 0.95 -8.65 8.05
C ALA A 70 1.42 -9.21 6.72
N VAL A 71 2.17 -8.41 5.96
CA VAL A 71 2.75 -8.87 4.69
C VAL A 71 3.79 -9.95 4.95
N ARG A 72 4.67 -9.71 5.92
CA ARG A 72 5.74 -10.65 6.25
C ARG A 72 5.19 -12.01 6.69
N GLN A 73 4.09 -11.99 7.41
CA GLN A 73 3.47 -13.21 7.91
C GLN A 73 2.56 -13.90 6.89
N GLY A 74 2.37 -13.28 5.73
CA GLY A 74 1.52 -13.86 4.70
C GLY A 74 0.02 -13.63 4.93
N LEU A 75 -0.35 -12.81 5.90
CA LEU A 75 -1.74 -12.47 6.13
C LEU A 75 -2.28 -11.55 5.06
N ALA A 76 -1.43 -10.68 4.54
CA ALA A 76 -1.76 -9.76 3.46
C ALA A 76 -0.77 -9.94 2.34
N ASN A 77 -1.23 -9.75 1.11
CA ASN A 77 -0.35 -9.75 -0.05
C ASN A 77 -0.33 -8.39 -0.73
N GLY A 78 -0.81 -7.37 -0.03
CA GLY A 78 -0.73 -6.02 -0.53
C GLY A 78 -1.13 -5.02 0.53
N ILE A 79 -0.75 -3.77 0.29
CA ILE A 79 -1.11 -2.64 1.15
C ILE A 79 -1.92 -1.66 0.32
N LEU A 80 -3.03 -1.21 0.89
CA LEU A 80 -3.93 -0.25 0.27
C LEU A 80 -3.74 1.09 0.96
N ILE A 81 -3.37 2.11 0.21
CA ILE A 81 -3.16 3.45 0.73
C ILE A 81 -3.77 4.48 -0.21
N GLU A 82 -3.92 5.70 0.28
CA GLU A 82 -4.47 6.78 -0.52
C GLU A 82 -3.48 7.21 -1.60
N ASP A 83 -2.24 7.50 -1.20
CA ASP A 83 -1.17 7.84 -2.14
C ASP A 83 0.16 7.47 -1.53
N VAL A 84 1.20 7.51 -2.35
CA VAL A 84 2.55 7.08 -1.92
C VAL A 84 3.08 7.93 -0.78
N GLY A 85 2.66 9.19 -0.71
CA GLY A 85 3.10 10.07 0.37
C GLY A 85 2.68 9.60 1.75
N ARG A 86 1.70 8.70 1.82
CA ARG A 86 1.29 8.13 3.12
C ARG A 86 2.33 7.17 3.67
N LEU A 87 3.20 6.64 2.81
CA LEU A 87 4.31 5.82 3.30
C LEU A 87 5.35 6.68 3.98
N SER A 88 5.73 7.80 3.37
CA SER A 88 6.67 8.73 3.96
C SER A 88 6.81 9.96 3.08
N HIS A 89 7.16 11.08 3.68
CA HIS A 89 7.57 12.28 2.94
C HIS A 89 9.01 12.15 2.46
N GLU A 90 9.78 11.24 3.05
CA GLU A 90 11.16 11.04 2.66
C GLU A 90 11.25 9.98 1.59
N TYR A 91 11.88 10.36 0.48
CA TYR A 91 12.01 9.51 -0.69
C TYR A 91 12.66 8.17 -0.36
N SER A 92 13.79 8.21 0.36
CA SER A 92 14.51 6.98 0.67
C SER A 92 13.71 6.04 1.56
N THR A 93 12.95 6.58 2.51
CA THR A 93 12.12 5.77 3.38
C THR A 93 10.99 5.10 2.61
N ALA A 94 10.35 5.86 1.72
CA ALA A 94 9.28 5.30 0.90
C ALA A 94 9.82 4.19 0.00
N LEU A 95 11.00 4.40 -0.60
CA LEU A 95 11.60 3.37 -1.45
C LEU A 95 11.88 2.08 -0.68
N ARG A 96 12.31 2.18 0.57
CA ARG A 96 12.56 0.99 1.37
C ARG A 96 11.29 0.17 1.57
N VAL A 97 10.17 0.86 1.80
CA VAL A 97 8.90 0.16 1.94
C VAL A 97 8.51 -0.52 0.63
N LEU A 98 8.70 0.19 -0.49
CA LEU A 98 8.40 -0.38 -1.79
C LEU A 98 9.27 -1.60 -2.09
N GLU A 99 10.55 -1.52 -1.76
CA GLU A 99 11.45 -2.66 -1.93
C GLU A 99 11.06 -3.83 -1.04
N PHE A 100 10.66 -3.53 0.19
CA PHE A 100 10.17 -4.56 1.09
C PHE A 100 8.98 -5.30 0.48
N LEU A 101 8.03 -4.55 -0.08
CA LEU A 101 6.85 -5.15 -0.70
C LEU A 101 7.25 -6.02 -1.89
N GLN A 102 8.19 -5.54 -2.70
CA GLN A 102 8.66 -6.31 -3.84
C GLN A 102 9.33 -7.61 -3.39
N ASP A 103 10.12 -7.54 -2.34
CA ASP A 103 10.80 -8.71 -1.81
C ASP A 103 9.83 -9.76 -1.30
N HIS A 104 8.65 -9.35 -0.91
CA HIS A 104 7.62 -10.27 -0.40
C HIS A 104 6.54 -10.55 -1.44
N SER A 105 6.79 -10.16 -2.68
CA SER A 105 5.83 -10.34 -3.78
C SER A 105 4.47 -9.71 -3.47
N ALA A 106 4.48 -8.63 -2.71
CA ALA A 106 3.27 -7.91 -2.34
C ALA A 106 3.09 -6.69 -3.24
N VAL A 107 1.84 -6.26 -3.38
CA VAL A 107 1.51 -5.10 -4.21
C VAL A 107 1.23 -3.89 -3.33
N LEU A 108 1.39 -2.71 -3.91
CA LEU A 108 0.94 -1.48 -3.32
C LEU A 108 -0.17 -0.92 -4.21
N ILE A 109 -1.33 -0.70 -3.63
CA ILE A 109 -2.44 -0.12 -4.37
C ILE A 109 -2.73 1.26 -3.80
N CYS A 110 -2.63 2.27 -4.67
CA CYS A 110 -2.93 3.64 -4.32
C CYS A 110 -4.28 4.02 -4.90
N THR A 111 -5.18 4.53 -4.08
CA THR A 111 -6.48 4.98 -4.58
C THR A 111 -6.37 6.33 -5.27
N GLN A 112 -5.30 7.07 -4.98
CA GLN A 112 -5.00 8.33 -5.64
C GLN A 112 -3.55 8.31 -6.10
N THR A 113 -3.31 8.78 -7.31
CA THR A 113 -1.95 8.91 -7.82
C THR A 113 -1.58 10.39 -7.88
N ASP A 114 -0.32 10.69 -7.63
CA ASP A 114 0.19 12.05 -7.73
C ASP A 114 1.57 12.02 -8.36
N ALA A 115 2.20 13.18 -8.48
CA ALA A 115 3.50 13.29 -9.12
C ALA A 115 4.58 12.45 -8.41
N ARG A 116 4.41 12.22 -7.10
CA ARG A 116 5.39 11.44 -6.34
C ARG A 116 5.38 9.98 -6.72
N TYR A 117 4.22 9.47 -7.15
CA TYR A 117 4.14 8.08 -7.57
C TYR A 117 5.14 7.78 -8.68
N GLU A 118 5.15 8.60 -9.73
CA GLU A 118 6.07 8.38 -10.84
C GLU A 118 7.51 8.58 -10.42
N LEU A 119 7.75 9.54 -9.55
CA LEU A 119 9.11 9.80 -9.07
C LEU A 119 9.66 8.58 -8.33
N TYR A 120 8.85 7.97 -7.49
CA TYR A 120 9.28 6.78 -6.76
C TYR A 120 9.52 5.61 -7.70
N ILE A 121 8.67 5.44 -8.70
CA ILE A 121 8.87 4.38 -9.68
C ILE A 121 10.20 4.56 -10.40
N LYS A 122 10.51 5.79 -10.81
CA LYS A 122 11.78 6.06 -11.50
C LYS A 122 12.99 5.83 -10.61
N GLY A 123 12.80 5.93 -9.30
CA GLY A 123 13.89 5.71 -8.35
C GLY A 123 14.21 4.24 -8.11
N LEU A 124 13.38 3.34 -8.58
CA LEU A 124 13.62 1.92 -8.41
C LEU A 124 14.63 1.42 -9.45
N SER A 125 15.30 0.31 -9.15
CA SER A 125 16.16 -0.33 -10.14
C SER A 125 15.31 -0.84 -11.30
N GLN A 126 15.97 -1.10 -12.45
CA GLN A 126 15.26 -1.56 -13.63
C GLN A 126 14.39 -2.78 -13.37
N PRO A 127 14.91 -3.85 -12.75
CA PRO A 127 14.05 -5.00 -12.48
C PRO A 127 12.87 -4.68 -11.59
N LEU A 128 13.08 -3.82 -10.59
CA LEU A 128 11.99 -3.42 -9.70
C LEU A 128 10.96 -2.58 -10.42
N GLN A 129 11.41 -1.69 -11.33
CA GLN A 129 10.49 -0.92 -12.13
C GLN A 129 9.59 -1.82 -12.97
N GLN A 130 10.19 -2.82 -13.61
CA GLN A 130 9.42 -3.75 -14.42
C GLN A 130 8.38 -4.51 -13.60
N ARG A 131 8.76 -4.93 -12.41
CA ARG A 131 7.82 -5.61 -11.53
C ARG A 131 6.74 -4.67 -11.03
N ALA A 132 7.09 -3.42 -10.76
CA ALA A 132 6.12 -2.42 -10.31
C ALA A 132 5.10 -2.10 -11.40
N MET A 133 5.52 -2.16 -12.66
CA MET A 133 4.64 -1.87 -13.78
C MET A 133 3.82 -3.09 -14.21
N SER A 134 4.15 -4.26 -13.70
CA SER A 134 3.41 -5.48 -13.99
C SER A 134 2.61 -5.88 -12.75
N LYS A 135 1.88 -6.97 -12.87
CA LYS A 135 1.15 -7.49 -11.72
C LYS A 135 2.12 -7.88 -10.63
N GLY A 136 1.80 -7.56 -9.40
CA GLY A 136 2.65 -7.88 -8.28
C GLY A 136 3.58 -6.77 -7.88
N GLY A 137 3.37 -5.57 -8.39
CA GLY A 137 4.17 -4.41 -8.03
C GLY A 137 3.30 -3.30 -7.50
N ILE A 138 3.64 -2.08 -7.87
CA ILE A 138 2.86 -0.90 -7.52
C ILE A 138 1.78 -0.72 -8.57
N VAL A 139 0.55 -0.67 -8.14
CA VAL A 139 -0.58 -0.62 -9.07
C VAL A 139 -1.47 0.56 -8.72
N PRO A 140 -1.51 1.62 -9.55
CA PRO A 140 -2.49 2.67 -9.36
C PRO A 140 -3.86 2.11 -9.72
N TRP A 141 -4.79 2.24 -8.80
CA TRP A 141 -6.09 1.60 -9.00
C TRP A 141 -6.83 2.16 -10.22
N ARG A 142 -6.55 3.39 -10.60
CA ARG A 142 -7.22 4.01 -11.72
C ARG A 142 -6.95 3.36 -13.06
N GLU A 143 -5.86 2.65 -13.15
CA GLU A 143 -5.47 2.03 -14.40
C GLU A 143 -6.10 0.68 -14.59
N ARG A 144 -6.94 0.32 -13.66
CA ARG A 144 -7.69 -0.91 -13.78
C ARG A 144 -9.01 -0.70 -14.54
#